data_553ec7dc916743b1b93e1bff2047bdb6
#
_entry.id   553ec7dc916743b1b93e1bff2047bdb6
#
_cell.length_a   1.000
_cell.length_b   1.000
_cell.length_c   1.000
_cell.angle_alpha   90.00
_cell.angle_beta   90.00
_cell.angle_gamma   90.00
#
_symmetry.space_group_name_H-M   'P 1'
#
loop_
_entity.id
_entity.type
_entity.pdbx_description
1 polymer ?
#
loop_
_entity_poly.entity_id
_entity_poly.type
_entity_poly.pdbx_seq_one_letter_code
_entity_poly.pdbx_strand_id
1 'polypeptide(L)'
;MREVRRSALIAQSPQRMFALINDIESYPQFLPWCTGAQVLSRSEQEILASIAVRRGALQATFTTRNELTPDRHISMHLVSGPFRVLEGEWSLTPVGVPGDSGCRIDLLLRFAFANRLTGLVFEPLFEETAGSLVDAFVARARALAAPTP
;
A
#
# COMPACT_ATOMS: atom_id res chain seq x y z
N MET A 1 -5.00 7.74 17.73
CA MET A 1 -4.34 6.97 16.65
C MET A 1 -5.38 6.10 15.96
N ARG A 2 -5.42 6.16 14.64
CA ARG A 2 -6.31 5.35 13.84
C ARG A 2 -5.63 4.05 13.44
N GLU A 3 -6.42 2.98 13.39
CA GLU A 3 -5.98 1.68 12.94
C GLU A 3 -6.97 1.14 11.91
N VAL A 4 -6.46 0.69 10.77
CA VAL A 4 -7.25 0.09 9.70
C VAL A 4 -6.72 -1.31 9.44
N ARG A 5 -7.61 -2.30 9.41
CA ARG A 5 -7.29 -3.69 9.07
C ARG A 5 -8.17 -4.12 7.92
N ARG A 6 -7.57 -4.72 6.91
CA ARG A 6 -8.30 -5.27 5.75
C ARG A 6 -7.63 -6.56 5.32
N SER A 7 -8.43 -7.47 4.78
CA SER A 7 -7.91 -8.70 4.20
C SER A 7 -8.71 -9.10 2.97
N ALA A 8 -8.10 -9.89 2.11
CA ALA A 8 -8.73 -10.43 0.91
C ALA A 8 -8.04 -11.72 0.50
N LEU A 9 -8.77 -12.54 -0.24
CA LEU A 9 -8.24 -13.72 -0.92
C LEU A 9 -8.21 -13.43 -2.42
N ILE A 10 -7.13 -13.82 -3.09
CA ILE A 10 -6.99 -13.64 -4.52
C ILE A 10 -6.37 -14.88 -5.16
N ALA A 11 -6.80 -15.21 -6.38
CA ALA A 11 -6.27 -16.32 -7.16
C ALA A 11 -5.00 -15.89 -7.91
N GLN A 12 -4.03 -15.36 -7.17
CA GLN A 12 -2.72 -14.93 -7.64
C GLN A 12 -1.68 -15.38 -6.63
N SER A 13 -0.46 -15.65 -7.07
CA SER A 13 0.60 -16.08 -6.17
C SER A 13 1.05 -14.95 -5.23
N PRO A 14 1.58 -15.29 -4.05
CA PRO A 14 2.21 -14.29 -3.19
C PRO A 14 3.33 -13.52 -3.90
N GLN A 15 4.09 -14.17 -4.78
CA GLN A 15 5.15 -13.55 -5.55
C GLN A 15 4.62 -12.42 -6.44
N ARG A 16 3.51 -12.66 -7.12
CA ARG A 16 2.89 -11.65 -7.99
C ARG A 16 2.34 -10.48 -7.19
N MET A 17 1.67 -10.78 -6.07
CA MET A 17 1.12 -9.73 -5.20
C MET A 17 2.22 -8.91 -4.55
N PHE A 18 3.29 -9.55 -4.12
CA PHE A 18 4.45 -8.86 -3.55
C PHE A 18 5.08 -7.91 -4.58
N ALA A 19 5.28 -8.37 -5.80
CA ALA A 19 5.82 -7.54 -6.88
C ALA A 19 4.91 -6.35 -7.19
N LEU A 20 3.60 -6.56 -7.21
CA LEU A 20 2.63 -5.51 -7.50
C LEU A 20 2.61 -4.45 -6.40
N ILE A 21 2.61 -4.86 -5.13
CA ILE A 21 2.62 -3.93 -4.00
C ILE A 21 3.91 -3.11 -3.97
N ASN A 22 5.03 -3.70 -4.38
CA ASN A 22 6.33 -3.02 -4.40
C ASN A 22 6.59 -2.24 -5.69
N ASP A 23 5.69 -2.31 -6.67
CA ASP A 23 5.75 -1.49 -7.88
C ASP A 23 5.14 -0.11 -7.61
N ILE A 24 5.79 0.61 -6.71
CA ILE A 24 5.29 1.86 -6.12
C ILE A 24 5.12 2.94 -7.19
N GLU A 25 6.01 2.99 -8.17
CA GLU A 25 5.96 4.00 -9.22
C GLU A 25 4.73 3.86 -10.13
N SER A 26 4.06 2.72 -10.11
CA SER A 26 2.81 2.48 -10.84
C SER A 26 1.55 2.92 -10.09
N TYR A 27 1.66 3.27 -8.82
CA TYR A 27 0.51 3.63 -7.98
C TYR A 27 -0.39 4.71 -8.59
N PRO A 28 0.13 5.79 -9.20
CA PRO A 28 -0.75 6.80 -9.81
C PRO A 28 -1.62 6.26 -10.94
N GLN A 29 -1.28 5.11 -11.52
CA GLN A 29 -2.05 4.54 -12.64
C GLN A 29 -3.38 3.94 -12.19
N PHE A 30 -3.53 3.55 -10.92
CA PHE A 30 -4.74 2.88 -10.44
C PHE A 30 -5.24 3.37 -9.08
N LEU A 31 -4.54 4.30 -8.44
CA LEU A 31 -4.95 4.91 -7.17
C LEU A 31 -5.27 6.38 -7.43
N PRO A 32 -6.57 6.76 -7.53
CA PRO A 32 -6.96 8.11 -7.96
C PRO A 32 -6.46 9.24 -7.05
N TRP A 33 -6.25 8.95 -5.78
CA TRP A 33 -5.77 9.91 -4.79
C TRP A 33 -4.24 10.08 -4.82
N CYS A 34 -3.54 9.19 -5.51
CA CYS A 34 -2.08 9.23 -5.63
C CYS A 34 -1.69 10.00 -6.88
N THR A 35 -1.09 11.17 -6.70
CA THR A 35 -0.68 12.05 -7.80
C THR A 35 0.78 11.86 -8.19
N GLY A 36 1.56 11.18 -7.37
CA GLY A 36 2.94 10.86 -7.66
C GLY A 36 3.46 9.81 -6.71
N ALA A 37 4.40 9.02 -7.19
CA ALA A 37 5.08 8.01 -6.38
C ALA A 37 6.48 7.83 -6.92
N GLN A 38 7.47 7.88 -6.04
CA GLN A 38 8.88 7.84 -6.42
C GLN A 38 9.64 6.91 -5.50
N VAL A 39 10.41 6.00 -6.09
CA VAL A 39 11.34 5.16 -5.35
C VAL A 39 12.66 5.92 -5.26
N LEU A 40 13.07 6.26 -4.04
CA LEU A 40 14.30 7.01 -3.76
C LEU A 40 15.50 6.09 -3.69
N SER A 41 15.32 4.88 -3.16
CA SER A 41 16.33 3.83 -3.15
C SER A 41 15.66 2.47 -3.02
N ARG A 42 16.33 1.44 -3.54
CA ARG A 42 15.80 0.08 -3.56
C ARG A 42 16.92 -0.92 -3.40
N SER A 43 16.71 -1.89 -2.51
CA SER A 43 17.53 -3.08 -2.38
C SER A 43 16.61 -4.29 -2.25
N GLU A 44 17.17 -5.49 -2.13
CA GLU A 44 16.37 -6.70 -1.93
C GLU A 44 15.64 -6.71 -0.58
N GLN A 45 16.11 -5.92 0.38
CA GLN A 45 15.62 -5.92 1.76
C GLN A 45 14.85 -4.65 2.14
N GLU A 46 14.98 -3.58 1.35
CA GLU A 46 14.41 -2.30 1.73
C GLU A 46 14.09 -1.44 0.51
N ILE A 47 12.99 -0.71 0.61
CA ILE A 47 12.63 0.34 -0.35
C ILE A 47 12.39 1.63 0.44
N LEU A 48 13.00 2.71 -0.02
CA LEU A 48 12.71 4.06 0.44
C LEU A 48 11.88 4.74 -0.64
N ALA A 49 10.65 5.13 -0.32
CA ALA A 49 9.72 5.67 -1.31
C ALA A 49 8.97 6.89 -0.79
N SER A 50 8.65 7.78 -1.71
CA SER A 50 7.87 8.99 -1.45
C SER A 50 6.57 8.92 -2.23
N ILE A 51 5.46 9.24 -1.57
CA ILE A 51 4.12 9.20 -2.15
C ILE A 51 3.46 10.55 -1.96
N ALA A 52 2.93 11.10 -3.06
CA ALA A 52 2.16 12.33 -3.07
C ALA A 52 0.67 11.99 -3.15
N VAL A 53 -0.09 12.56 -2.26
CA VAL A 53 -1.55 12.37 -2.17
C VAL A 53 -2.25 13.70 -2.36
N ARG A 54 -3.47 13.64 -2.90
CA ARG A 54 -4.24 14.84 -3.19
C ARG A 54 -5.72 14.60 -2.91
N ARG A 55 -6.35 15.60 -2.28
CA ARG A 55 -7.80 15.67 -2.13
C ARG A 55 -8.24 17.12 -2.44
N GLY A 56 -8.92 17.30 -3.59
CA GLY A 56 -9.27 18.64 -4.05
C GLY A 56 -8.03 19.48 -4.29
N ALA A 57 -7.97 20.66 -3.66
CA ALA A 57 -6.81 21.55 -3.75
C ALA A 57 -5.70 21.21 -2.74
N LEU A 58 -5.95 20.27 -1.84
CA LEU A 58 -5.03 19.93 -0.76
C LEU A 58 -4.12 18.80 -1.18
N GLN A 59 -2.82 18.96 -0.91
CA GLN A 59 -1.80 17.99 -1.26
C GLN A 59 -0.90 17.73 -0.06
N ALA A 60 -0.39 16.50 0.02
CA ALA A 60 0.60 16.13 1.01
C ALA A 60 1.55 15.10 0.40
N THR A 61 2.79 15.10 0.87
CA THR A 61 3.80 14.12 0.47
C THR A 61 4.38 13.49 1.73
N PHE A 62 4.57 12.17 1.68
CA PHE A 62 5.20 11.47 2.78
C PHE A 62 6.18 10.43 2.25
N THR A 63 7.20 10.14 3.04
CA THR A 63 8.24 9.17 2.70
C THR A 63 8.25 8.07 3.73
N THR A 64 8.30 6.83 3.25
CA THR A 64 8.38 5.64 4.11
C THR A 64 9.60 4.80 3.77
N ARG A 65 10.08 4.10 4.79
CA ARG A 65 11.06 3.03 4.64
C ARG A 65 10.31 1.72 4.79
N ASN A 66 10.36 0.91 3.74
CA ASN A 66 9.68 -0.37 3.68
C ASN A 66 10.69 -1.49 3.80
N GLU A 67 10.59 -2.27 4.87
CA GLU A 67 11.43 -3.45 5.07
C GLU A 67 10.74 -4.66 4.45
N LEU A 68 11.48 -5.40 3.63
CA LEU A 68 10.94 -6.46 2.79
C LEU A 68 11.36 -7.84 3.29
N THR A 69 10.39 -8.71 3.48
CA THR A 69 10.61 -10.15 3.56
C THR A 69 10.04 -10.74 2.27
N PRO A 70 10.87 -11.18 1.33
CA PRO A 70 10.43 -11.53 -0.03
C PRO A 70 9.21 -12.44 -0.05
N ASP A 71 8.19 -12.03 -0.82
CA ASP A 71 6.95 -12.75 -1.08
C ASP A 71 6.07 -13.01 0.13
N ARG A 72 6.38 -12.43 1.31
CA ARG A 72 5.65 -12.70 2.55
C ARG A 72 5.23 -11.47 3.33
N HIS A 73 6.09 -10.46 3.44
CA HIS A 73 5.84 -9.38 4.37
C HIS A 73 6.50 -8.08 3.95
N ILE A 74 5.81 -6.97 4.17
CA ILE A 74 6.34 -5.62 3.99
C ILE A 74 5.99 -4.83 5.25
N SER A 75 7.00 -4.29 5.91
CA SER A 75 6.84 -3.44 7.09
C SER A 75 7.18 -2.01 6.73
N MET A 76 6.22 -1.10 6.85
CA MET A 76 6.36 0.31 6.45
C MET A 76 6.55 1.19 7.67
N HIS A 77 7.56 2.07 7.60
CA HIS A 77 7.89 3.00 8.67
C HIS A 77 7.99 4.42 8.11
N LEU A 78 7.45 5.38 8.84
CA LEU A 78 7.52 6.79 8.45
C LEU A 78 8.95 7.31 8.52
N VAL A 79 9.39 7.99 7.46
CA VAL A 79 10.65 8.75 7.44
C VAL A 79 10.34 10.24 7.56
N SER A 80 9.39 10.75 6.76
CA SER A 80 8.97 12.14 6.82
C SER A 80 7.55 12.30 6.28
N GLY A 81 6.88 13.34 6.71
CA GLY A 81 5.51 13.64 6.27
C GLY A 81 4.69 14.26 7.40
N PRO A 82 3.41 14.58 7.11
CA PRO A 82 2.56 15.29 8.06
C PRO A 82 1.96 14.39 9.14
N PHE A 83 2.64 13.32 9.49
CA PHE A 83 2.20 12.36 10.50
C PHE A 83 3.05 12.43 11.76
N ARG A 84 2.42 12.20 12.90
CA ARG A 84 3.10 11.87 14.13
C ARG A 84 3.45 10.38 14.15
N VAL A 85 2.55 9.55 13.62
CA VAL A 85 2.75 8.11 13.48
C VAL A 85 2.23 7.70 12.10
N LEU A 86 2.99 6.89 11.39
CA LEU A 86 2.54 6.14 10.22
C LEU A 86 3.31 4.84 10.18
N GLU A 87 2.61 3.74 10.41
CA GLU A 87 3.16 2.40 10.37
C GLU A 87 2.21 1.49 9.61
N GLY A 88 2.75 0.60 8.81
CA GLY A 88 1.94 -0.33 8.07
C GLY A 88 2.59 -1.68 7.92
N GLU A 89 1.79 -2.70 7.71
CA GLU A 89 2.24 -4.05 7.46
C GLU A 89 1.37 -4.71 6.42
N TRP A 90 2.02 -5.26 5.39
CA TRP A 90 1.40 -6.18 4.46
C TRP A 90 1.88 -7.58 4.77
N SER A 91 0.94 -8.52 4.87
CA SER A 91 1.25 -9.94 5.06
C SER A 91 0.63 -10.74 3.93
N LEU A 92 1.43 -11.59 3.29
CA LEU A 92 1.02 -12.41 2.16
C LEU A 92 1.18 -13.87 2.54
N THR A 93 0.06 -14.59 2.59
CA THR A 93 0.05 -16.00 2.99
C THR A 93 -0.39 -16.86 1.82
N PRO A 94 0.43 -17.83 1.38
CA PRO A 94 0.00 -18.74 0.34
C PRO A 94 -1.21 -19.55 0.81
N VAL A 95 -2.19 -19.73 -0.10
CA VAL A 95 -3.37 -20.54 0.17
C VAL A 95 -3.62 -21.47 -1.01
N GLY A 96 -4.33 -22.57 -0.75
CA GLY A 96 -4.64 -23.56 -1.78
C GLY A 96 -3.77 -24.81 -1.68
N VAL A 97 -3.96 -25.70 -2.65
CA VAL A 97 -3.21 -26.96 -2.76
C VAL A 97 -2.05 -26.79 -3.73
N PRO A 98 -1.04 -27.69 -3.72
CA PRO A 98 0.05 -27.63 -4.69
C PRO A 98 -0.47 -27.58 -6.14
N GLY A 99 -0.02 -26.60 -6.90
CA GLY A 99 -0.47 -26.35 -8.26
C GLY A 99 -1.53 -25.24 -8.39
N ASP A 100 -2.22 -24.90 -7.30
CA ASP A 100 -3.16 -23.79 -7.27
C ASP A 100 -2.50 -22.59 -6.61
N SER A 101 -2.36 -21.51 -7.37
CA SER A 101 -1.79 -20.26 -6.87
C SER A 101 -2.86 -19.40 -6.24
N GLY A 102 -2.77 -19.20 -4.94
CA GLY A 102 -3.64 -18.28 -4.22
C GLY A 102 -2.89 -17.59 -3.13
N CYS A 103 -3.42 -16.45 -2.69
CA CYS A 103 -2.81 -15.64 -1.64
C CYS A 103 -3.89 -14.99 -0.78
N ARG A 104 -3.67 -15.04 0.52
CA ARG A 104 -4.39 -14.18 1.46
C ARG A 104 -3.54 -12.94 1.68
N ILE A 105 -4.16 -11.78 1.49
CA ILE A 105 -3.52 -10.48 1.70
C ILE A 105 -4.09 -9.88 2.96
N ASP A 106 -3.23 -9.50 3.89
CA ASP A 106 -3.61 -8.78 5.09
C ASP A 106 -2.88 -7.44 5.13
N LEU A 107 -3.61 -6.36 5.39
CA LEU A 107 -3.08 -5.03 5.60
C LEU A 107 -3.45 -4.55 6.99
N LEU A 108 -2.45 -4.08 7.72
CA LEU A 108 -2.63 -3.33 8.96
C LEU A 108 -1.98 -1.96 8.77
N LEU A 109 -2.74 -0.90 9.01
CA LEU A 109 -2.24 0.46 8.92
C LEU A 109 -2.59 1.22 10.19
N ARG A 110 -1.58 1.89 10.79
CA ARG A 110 -1.75 2.75 11.96
C ARG A 110 -1.23 4.13 11.64
N PHE A 111 -2.02 5.14 11.93
CA PHE A 111 -1.60 6.52 11.65
C PHE A 111 -2.20 7.54 12.62
N ALA A 112 -1.47 8.64 12.79
CA ALA A 112 -1.94 9.83 13.48
C ALA A 112 -1.24 11.03 12.83
N PHE A 113 -1.98 12.12 12.61
CA PHE A 113 -1.42 13.31 12.01
C PHE A 113 -0.65 14.16 13.01
N ALA A 114 0.34 14.92 12.51
CA ALA A 114 1.23 15.71 13.35
C ALA A 114 0.51 16.87 14.05
N ASN A 115 -0.52 17.44 13.42
CA ASN A 115 -1.31 18.48 14.02
C ASN A 115 -2.80 18.32 13.71
N ARG A 116 -3.61 19.04 14.49
CA ARG A 116 -5.07 18.92 14.44
C ARG A 116 -5.68 19.38 13.10
N LEU A 117 -5.16 20.46 12.54
CA LEU A 117 -5.67 20.99 11.27
C LEU A 117 -5.41 20.02 10.12
N THR A 118 -4.21 19.48 10.03
CA THR A 118 -3.87 18.47 9.03
C THR A 118 -4.73 17.24 9.20
N GLY A 119 -4.97 16.80 10.44
CA GLY A 119 -5.82 15.65 10.74
C GLY A 119 -7.26 15.87 10.31
N LEU A 120 -7.84 17.04 10.56
CA LEU A 120 -9.21 17.33 10.15
C LEU A 120 -9.40 17.22 8.63
N VAL A 121 -8.39 17.61 7.86
CA VAL A 121 -8.44 17.62 6.40
C VAL A 121 -8.16 16.23 5.83
N PHE A 122 -7.08 15.57 6.27
CA PHE A 122 -6.59 14.36 5.63
C PHE A 122 -7.02 13.05 6.30
N GLU A 123 -7.43 13.07 7.58
CA GLU A 123 -7.82 11.83 8.27
C GLU A 123 -8.97 11.09 7.57
N PRO A 124 -10.06 11.75 7.14
CA PRO A 124 -11.12 11.06 6.42
C PRO A 124 -10.63 10.45 5.12
N LEU A 125 -9.75 11.15 4.39
CA LEU A 125 -9.16 10.64 3.15
C LEU A 125 -8.32 9.39 3.41
N PHE A 126 -7.46 9.44 4.42
CA PHE A 126 -6.59 8.31 4.73
C PHE A 126 -7.38 7.10 5.23
N GLU A 127 -8.40 7.31 6.04
CA GLU A 127 -9.24 6.23 6.53
C GLU A 127 -10.00 5.54 5.39
N GLU A 128 -10.60 6.32 4.50
CA GLU A 128 -11.30 5.82 3.32
C GLU A 128 -10.33 5.11 2.37
N THR A 129 -9.21 5.73 2.07
CA THR A 129 -8.18 5.19 1.18
C THR A 129 -7.61 3.88 1.71
N ALA A 130 -7.24 3.85 2.99
CA ALA A 130 -6.71 2.63 3.61
C ALA A 130 -7.76 1.53 3.61
N GLY A 131 -9.03 1.88 3.81
CA GLY A 131 -10.12 0.92 3.76
C GLY A 131 -10.34 0.30 2.38
N SER A 132 -10.04 1.02 1.31
CA SER A 132 -10.21 0.55 -0.07
C SER A 132 -8.91 0.08 -0.73
N LEU A 133 -7.79 0.22 -0.05
CA LEU A 133 -6.47 -0.04 -0.64
C LEU A 133 -6.30 -1.50 -1.08
N VAL A 134 -6.68 -2.45 -0.23
CA VAL A 134 -6.59 -3.87 -0.57
C VAL A 134 -7.44 -4.19 -1.80
N ASP A 135 -8.66 -3.66 -1.86
CA ASP A 135 -9.55 -3.85 -3.00
C ASP A 135 -8.96 -3.28 -4.29
N ALA A 136 -8.29 -2.13 -4.21
CA ALA A 136 -7.63 -1.51 -5.36
C ALA A 136 -6.48 -2.38 -5.89
N PHE A 137 -5.67 -2.94 -5.01
CA PHE A 137 -4.60 -3.87 -5.42
C PHE A 137 -5.15 -5.17 -5.99
N VAL A 138 -6.21 -5.71 -5.43
CA VAL A 138 -6.88 -6.91 -5.96
C VAL A 138 -7.42 -6.64 -7.36
N ALA A 139 -8.10 -5.51 -7.56
CA ALA A 139 -8.63 -5.13 -8.87
C ALA A 139 -7.51 -4.93 -9.89
N ARG A 140 -6.40 -4.30 -9.48
CA ARG A 140 -5.23 -4.09 -10.35
C ARG A 140 -4.60 -5.42 -10.75
N ALA A 141 -4.45 -6.35 -9.79
CA ALA A 141 -3.89 -7.66 -10.05
C ALA A 141 -4.73 -8.44 -11.06
N ARG A 142 -6.06 -8.38 -10.93
CA ARG A 142 -6.99 -9.02 -11.87
C ARG A 142 -6.91 -8.39 -13.26
N ALA A 143 -6.82 -7.07 -13.34
CA ALA A 143 -6.70 -6.36 -14.61
C ALA A 143 -5.43 -6.73 -15.36
N LEU A 144 -4.30 -6.83 -14.65
CA LEU A 144 -3.01 -7.19 -15.24
C LEU A 144 -2.92 -8.67 -15.62
N ALA A 145 -3.69 -9.53 -14.97
CA ALA A 145 -3.72 -10.97 -15.24
C ALA A 145 -4.75 -11.35 -16.32
N ALA A 146 -5.64 -10.42 -16.68
CA ALA A 146 -6.67 -10.70 -17.68
C ALA A 146 -6.03 -11.06 -19.03
N PRO A 147 -6.53 -12.11 -19.71
CA PRO A 147 -5.98 -12.46 -21.02
C PRO A 147 -6.23 -11.32 -22.01
N THR A 148 -5.20 -11.04 -22.81
CA THR A 148 -5.31 -10.06 -23.89
C THR A 148 -6.14 -10.66 -25.02
N PRO A 149 -7.18 -9.97 -25.51
CA PRO A 149 -7.98 -10.48 -26.62
C PRO A 149 -7.19 -10.59 -27.91
#